data_42435f10446dc5033a42d4cf11be233e
#
_entry.id   42435f10446dc5033a42d4cf11be233e
#
_cell.length_a   1.000
_cell.length_b   1.000
_cell.length_c   1.000
_cell.angle_alpha   90.00
_cell.angle_beta   90.00
_cell.angle_gamma   90.00
#
_symmetry.space_group_name_H-M   'P 1'
#
loop_
_entity.id
_entity.type
_entity.pdbx_description
1 polymer ?
#
loop_
_entity_poly.entity_id
_entity_poly.type
_entity_poly.pdbx_seq_one_letter_code
_entity_poly.pdbx_strand_id
1 'polypeptide(L)'
;MSMSDIGFIGLGNISKAIIKGIRLNDKQLKISSYDIDKKKFLGADSLYIKKSSSIEELLGSSKIVFCCVKPDIFPEILSTIKPILTHKHLFVSTAAGIKIKFIQSILKKNKIIRIMPNLPSAVGLGVTAVKYNSKCTKSDIKNIIKILDKIGTTIMLQDEKNFDSVTAISGSGPAFFALYYKTMLKFCIKSGFSKKVSQNIAHQTIKGTLEFLKISKITPENFIKMVSSKGGTTEEGIKSLTNLSFEKTVNIAHKRAERKSKLISDKVSSIIKK
;
A
#
# COMPACT_ATOMS: atom_id res chain seq x y z
N MET A 1 7.63 16.83 -26.91
CA MET A 1 6.74 15.92 -26.16
C MET A 1 6.38 16.54 -24.83
N SER A 2 5.10 16.60 -24.43
CA SER A 2 4.72 17.15 -23.12
C SER A 2 5.25 16.22 -22.02
N MET A 3 5.99 16.77 -21.06
CA MET A 3 6.50 16.00 -19.89
C MET A 3 5.33 15.44 -19.08
N SER A 4 5.44 14.18 -18.69
CA SER A 4 4.58 13.59 -17.67
C SER A 4 5.07 14.00 -16.28
N ASP A 5 4.16 14.28 -15.36
CA ASP A 5 4.55 14.64 -13.99
C ASP A 5 5.07 13.40 -13.25
N ILE A 6 4.45 12.23 -13.53
CA ILE A 6 4.74 10.97 -12.86
C ILE A 6 4.89 9.84 -13.89
N GLY A 7 5.95 9.04 -13.71
CA GLY A 7 6.19 7.80 -14.44
C GLY A 7 6.08 6.58 -13.53
N PHE A 8 5.51 5.48 -14.04
CA PHE A 8 5.43 4.20 -13.33
C PHE A 8 6.19 3.12 -14.10
N ILE A 9 7.23 2.55 -13.49
CA ILE A 9 7.88 1.33 -13.94
C ILE A 9 7.16 0.15 -13.27
N GLY A 10 6.45 -0.66 -14.06
CA GLY A 10 5.56 -1.71 -13.60
C GLY A 10 4.11 -1.23 -13.42
N LEU A 11 3.18 -1.88 -14.12
CA LEU A 11 1.74 -1.60 -14.08
C LEU A 11 0.96 -2.75 -13.42
N GLY A 12 1.40 -3.15 -12.21
CA GLY A 12 0.76 -4.15 -11.37
C GLY A 12 -0.42 -3.60 -10.55
N ASN A 13 -0.93 -4.41 -9.62
CA ASN A 13 -2.08 -4.04 -8.80
C ASN A 13 -1.83 -2.76 -7.97
N ILE A 14 -0.63 -2.60 -7.41
CA ILE A 14 -0.33 -1.44 -6.56
C ILE A 14 -0.19 -0.15 -7.37
N SER A 15 0.46 -0.18 -8.52
CA SER A 15 0.53 0.98 -9.40
C SER A 15 -0.84 1.40 -9.92
N LYS A 16 -1.67 0.43 -10.34
CA LYS A 16 -3.07 0.70 -10.72
C LYS A 16 -3.88 1.28 -9.58
N ALA A 17 -3.68 0.80 -8.33
CA ALA A 17 -4.35 1.34 -7.15
C ALA A 17 -3.95 2.79 -6.87
N ILE A 18 -2.64 3.10 -6.92
CA ILE A 18 -2.14 4.47 -6.76
C ILE A 18 -2.71 5.38 -7.84
N ILE A 19 -2.64 4.97 -9.10
CA ILE A 19 -3.14 5.77 -10.23
C ILE A 19 -4.65 6.01 -10.12
N LYS A 20 -5.44 4.99 -9.78
CA LYS A 20 -6.89 5.15 -9.55
C LYS A 20 -7.18 6.17 -8.47
N GLY A 21 -6.52 6.07 -7.32
CA GLY A 21 -6.70 7.02 -6.22
C GLY A 21 -6.29 8.44 -6.60
N ILE A 22 -5.20 8.61 -7.34
CA ILE A 22 -4.81 9.92 -7.90
C ILE A 22 -5.92 10.46 -8.82
N ARG A 23 -6.47 9.64 -9.72
CA ARG A 23 -7.50 10.04 -10.67
C ARG A 23 -8.83 10.46 -10.02
N LEU A 24 -9.15 9.94 -8.83
CA LEU A 24 -10.32 10.40 -8.06
C LEU A 24 -10.22 11.87 -7.67
N ASN A 25 -9.00 12.35 -7.38
CA ASN A 25 -8.75 13.68 -6.84
C ASN A 25 -8.03 14.62 -7.82
N ASP A 26 -7.43 14.08 -8.90
CA ASP A 26 -6.68 14.87 -9.88
C ASP A 26 -6.68 14.15 -11.24
N LYS A 27 -7.55 14.61 -12.11
CA LYS A 27 -7.67 14.09 -13.48
C LYS A 27 -6.63 14.69 -14.43
N GLN A 28 -6.05 15.84 -14.10
CA GLN A 28 -5.14 16.58 -15.00
C GLN A 28 -3.68 16.14 -14.89
N LEU A 29 -3.30 15.49 -13.78
CA LEU A 29 -1.93 15.05 -13.56
C LEU A 29 -1.48 14.11 -14.70
N LYS A 30 -0.39 14.44 -15.37
CA LYS A 30 0.11 13.65 -16.51
C LYS A 30 0.84 12.42 -16.00
N ILE A 31 0.31 11.24 -16.30
CA ILE A 31 0.86 9.95 -15.85
C ILE A 31 1.29 9.14 -17.07
N SER A 32 2.52 8.62 -17.03
CA SER A 32 3.03 7.65 -17.98
C SER A 32 3.35 6.33 -17.27
N SER A 33 3.35 5.23 -18.00
CA SER A 33 3.74 3.93 -17.46
C SER A 33 4.45 3.07 -18.50
N TYR A 34 5.39 2.28 -18.02
CA TYR A 34 6.03 1.20 -18.76
C TYR A 34 5.84 -0.12 -18.01
N ASP A 35 5.46 -1.15 -18.73
CA ASP A 35 5.47 -2.55 -18.26
C ASP A 35 5.92 -3.44 -19.42
N ILE A 36 6.77 -4.43 -19.12
CA ILE A 36 7.24 -5.40 -20.12
C ILE A 36 6.06 -6.27 -20.63
N ASP A 37 5.12 -6.58 -19.75
CA ASP A 37 3.88 -7.27 -20.08
C ASP A 37 2.81 -6.28 -20.59
N LYS A 38 2.70 -6.16 -21.91
CA LYS A 38 1.73 -5.26 -22.55
C LYS A 38 0.27 -5.58 -22.18
N LYS A 39 -0.04 -6.81 -21.75
CA LYS A 39 -1.37 -7.20 -21.27
C LYS A 39 -1.79 -6.45 -20.00
N LYS A 40 -0.84 -5.91 -19.23
CA LYS A 40 -1.13 -5.07 -18.05
C LYS A 40 -1.89 -3.79 -18.37
N PHE A 41 -1.81 -3.32 -19.61
CA PHE A 41 -2.55 -2.15 -20.08
C PHE A 41 -4.00 -2.46 -20.48
N LEU A 42 -4.36 -3.72 -20.66
CA LEU A 42 -5.74 -4.10 -20.95
C LEU A 42 -6.67 -3.70 -19.79
N GLY A 43 -7.78 -3.03 -20.13
CA GLY A 43 -8.73 -2.50 -19.15
C GLY A 43 -8.20 -1.33 -18.30
N ALA A 44 -7.08 -0.71 -18.68
CA ALA A 44 -6.52 0.44 -17.99
C ALA A 44 -6.82 1.78 -18.69
N ASP A 45 -7.68 1.80 -19.70
CA ASP A 45 -7.99 3.01 -20.48
C ASP A 45 -8.62 4.10 -19.60
N SER A 46 -9.46 3.73 -18.66
CA SER A 46 -10.07 4.65 -17.68
C SER A 46 -9.06 5.33 -16.74
N LEU A 47 -7.81 4.85 -16.72
CA LEU A 47 -6.74 5.44 -15.91
C LEU A 47 -6.04 6.62 -16.62
N TYR A 48 -6.33 6.83 -17.91
CA TYR A 48 -5.71 7.90 -18.71
C TYR A 48 -4.19 7.93 -18.60
N ILE A 49 -3.56 6.76 -18.85
CA ILE A 49 -2.12 6.57 -18.76
C ILE A 49 -1.50 6.65 -20.15
N LYS A 50 -0.47 7.49 -20.31
CA LYS A 50 0.38 7.42 -21.52
C LYS A 50 1.24 6.15 -21.44
N LYS A 51 1.14 5.28 -22.44
CA LYS A 51 2.01 4.10 -22.56
C LYS A 51 3.37 4.53 -23.08
N SER A 52 4.44 4.21 -22.36
CA SER A 52 5.81 4.38 -22.83
C SER A 52 6.29 3.09 -23.50
N SER A 53 7.05 3.24 -24.59
CA SER A 53 7.61 2.12 -25.36
C SER A 53 8.79 1.46 -24.64
N SER A 54 9.53 2.27 -23.86
CA SER A 54 10.71 1.84 -23.08
C SER A 54 10.82 2.57 -21.75
N ILE A 55 11.74 2.11 -20.90
CA ILE A 55 12.10 2.78 -19.63
C ILE A 55 12.76 4.12 -19.92
N GLU A 56 13.59 4.21 -20.96
CA GLU A 56 14.26 5.43 -21.39
C GLU A 56 13.25 6.53 -21.77
N GLU A 57 12.23 6.19 -22.57
CA GLU A 57 11.15 7.12 -22.91
C GLU A 57 10.41 7.58 -21.66
N LEU A 58 10.11 6.67 -20.74
CA LEU A 58 9.44 6.99 -19.48
C LEU A 58 10.28 7.98 -18.67
N LEU A 59 11.55 7.69 -18.45
CA LEU A 59 12.45 8.54 -17.68
C LEU A 59 12.67 9.89 -18.35
N GLY A 60 12.84 9.93 -19.66
CA GLY A 60 12.99 11.18 -20.42
C GLY A 60 11.77 12.11 -20.32
N SER A 61 10.59 11.59 -19.95
CA SER A 61 9.36 12.37 -19.86
C SER A 61 8.83 12.57 -18.43
N SER A 62 9.44 11.98 -17.40
CA SER A 62 8.90 11.99 -16.04
C SER A 62 9.86 12.59 -15.03
N LYS A 63 9.37 13.40 -14.08
CA LYS A 63 10.17 13.95 -12.96
C LYS A 63 10.16 13.05 -11.73
N ILE A 64 9.01 12.45 -11.43
CA ILE A 64 8.82 11.52 -10.30
C ILE A 64 8.61 10.13 -10.89
N VAL A 65 9.44 9.19 -10.48
CA VAL A 65 9.45 7.83 -11.04
C VAL A 65 9.14 6.81 -9.96
N PHE A 66 7.95 6.23 -10.02
CA PHE A 66 7.54 5.13 -9.17
C PHE A 66 8.03 3.81 -9.74
N CYS A 67 8.84 3.08 -8.98
CA CYS A 67 9.25 1.72 -9.31
C CYS A 67 8.36 0.73 -8.55
N CYS A 68 7.42 0.12 -9.26
CA CYS A 68 6.37 -0.74 -8.72
C CYS A 68 6.52 -2.20 -9.19
N VAL A 69 7.75 -2.66 -9.34
CA VAL A 69 8.07 -4.02 -9.73
C VAL A 69 8.22 -4.92 -8.52
N LYS A 70 8.20 -6.25 -8.75
CA LYS A 70 8.44 -7.22 -7.70
C LYS A 70 9.86 -7.12 -7.16
N PRO A 71 10.10 -7.48 -5.87
CA PRO A 71 11.42 -7.39 -5.25
C PRO A 71 12.51 -8.23 -5.93
N ASP A 72 12.16 -9.35 -6.53
CA ASP A 72 13.09 -10.26 -7.20
C ASP A 72 13.73 -9.67 -8.47
N ILE A 73 12.96 -8.90 -9.24
CA ILE A 73 13.46 -8.23 -10.46
C ILE A 73 13.96 -6.80 -10.20
N PHE A 74 13.83 -6.30 -8.97
CA PHE A 74 14.16 -4.91 -8.64
C PHE A 74 15.65 -4.57 -8.87
N PRO A 75 16.62 -5.46 -8.55
CA PRO A 75 18.05 -5.21 -8.83
C PRO A 75 18.35 -5.00 -10.32
N GLU A 76 17.72 -5.80 -11.20
CA GLU A 76 17.85 -5.68 -12.65
C GLU A 76 17.35 -4.33 -13.14
N ILE A 77 16.15 -3.91 -12.68
CA ILE A 77 15.60 -2.59 -13.00
C ILE A 77 16.52 -1.47 -12.53
N LEU A 78 17.10 -1.55 -11.32
CA LEU A 78 18.05 -0.54 -10.85
C LEU A 78 19.30 -0.46 -11.75
N SER A 79 19.80 -1.58 -12.24
CA SER A 79 20.93 -1.63 -13.17
C SER A 79 20.58 -0.99 -14.51
N THR A 80 19.39 -1.26 -15.03
CA THR A 80 18.87 -0.68 -16.26
C THR A 80 18.71 0.84 -16.17
N ILE A 81 18.15 1.35 -15.07
CA ILE A 81 17.88 2.78 -14.93
C ILE A 81 19.10 3.60 -14.49
N LYS A 82 20.13 2.96 -13.91
CA LYS A 82 21.32 3.63 -13.38
C LYS A 82 22.01 4.58 -14.37
N PRO A 83 22.25 4.22 -15.64
CA PRO A 83 22.90 5.11 -16.61
C PRO A 83 22.01 6.28 -17.05
N ILE A 84 20.69 6.17 -16.91
CA ILE A 84 19.71 7.12 -17.47
C ILE A 84 19.14 8.02 -16.37
N LEU A 85 19.01 7.51 -15.14
CA LEU A 85 18.42 8.23 -14.02
C LEU A 85 19.35 9.35 -13.56
N THR A 86 18.90 10.60 -13.66
CA THR A 86 19.69 11.80 -13.28
C THR A 86 19.28 12.31 -11.90
N HIS A 87 20.05 13.27 -11.36
CA HIS A 87 19.75 13.98 -10.12
C HIS A 87 18.44 14.79 -10.16
N LYS A 88 17.88 15.03 -11.35
CA LYS A 88 16.60 15.72 -11.53
C LYS A 88 15.40 14.83 -11.21
N HIS A 89 15.58 13.51 -11.28
CA HIS A 89 14.51 12.56 -10.97
C HIS A 89 14.38 12.33 -9.47
N LEU A 90 13.14 12.23 -9.01
CA LEU A 90 12.79 11.71 -7.71
C LEU A 90 12.39 10.24 -7.87
N PHE A 91 13.25 9.33 -7.41
CA PHE A 91 12.99 7.89 -7.50
C PHE A 91 12.20 7.42 -6.29
N VAL A 92 11.04 6.79 -6.53
CA VAL A 92 10.10 6.32 -5.50
C VAL A 92 9.96 4.81 -5.60
N SER A 93 10.40 4.08 -4.58
CA SER A 93 10.29 2.62 -4.51
C SER A 93 9.07 2.19 -3.71
N THR A 94 8.27 1.27 -4.27
CA THR A 94 7.16 0.60 -3.56
C THR A 94 7.51 -0.85 -3.18
N ALA A 95 8.74 -1.30 -3.44
CA ALA A 95 9.12 -2.69 -3.29
C ALA A 95 9.23 -3.10 -1.81
N ALA A 96 8.45 -4.11 -1.42
CA ALA A 96 8.53 -4.69 -0.09
C ALA A 96 9.93 -5.27 0.17
N GLY A 97 10.47 -5.04 1.36
CA GLY A 97 11.78 -5.57 1.75
C GLY A 97 13.00 -4.84 1.15
N ILE A 98 12.84 -3.94 0.18
CA ILE A 98 13.98 -3.23 -0.43
C ILE A 98 14.30 -1.98 0.38
N LYS A 99 15.47 -1.97 1.04
CA LYS A 99 15.92 -0.85 1.87
C LYS A 99 16.51 0.30 1.03
N ILE A 100 16.37 1.53 1.51
CA ILE A 100 16.98 2.73 0.88
C ILE A 100 18.49 2.56 0.70
N LYS A 101 19.20 2.03 1.71
CA LYS A 101 20.64 1.76 1.65
C LYS A 101 21.01 0.88 0.45
N PHE A 102 20.19 -0.12 0.15
CA PHE A 102 20.37 -0.96 -1.02
C PHE A 102 20.22 -0.18 -2.33
N ILE A 103 19.12 0.56 -2.49
CA ILE A 103 18.89 1.39 -3.68
C ILE A 103 20.03 2.40 -3.85
N GLN A 104 20.48 2.99 -2.75
CA GLN A 104 21.53 4.00 -2.73
C GLN A 104 22.91 3.42 -3.07
N SER A 105 23.20 2.15 -2.80
CA SER A 105 24.47 1.52 -3.21
C SER A 105 24.61 1.45 -4.74
N ILE A 106 23.49 1.38 -5.45
CA ILE A 106 23.43 1.34 -6.93
C ILE A 106 23.23 2.75 -7.51
N LEU A 107 22.23 3.48 -7.01
CA LEU A 107 21.85 4.82 -7.47
C LEU A 107 22.49 5.91 -6.58
N LYS A 108 23.82 5.94 -6.53
CA LYS A 108 24.64 6.70 -5.57
C LYS A 108 24.27 8.18 -5.40
N LYS A 109 23.88 8.88 -6.48
CA LYS A 109 23.65 10.33 -6.50
C LYS A 109 22.19 10.74 -6.48
N ASN A 110 21.25 9.79 -6.51
CA ASN A 110 19.83 10.06 -6.72
C ASN A 110 19.07 10.34 -5.42
N LYS A 111 17.99 11.10 -5.55
CA LYS A 111 16.96 11.29 -4.53
C LYS A 111 16.11 10.03 -4.47
N ILE A 112 16.01 9.42 -3.30
CA ILE A 112 15.31 8.14 -3.11
C ILE A 112 14.27 8.30 -2.04
N ILE A 113 13.03 7.93 -2.37
CA ILE A 113 11.93 7.78 -1.42
C ILE A 113 11.48 6.32 -1.45
N ARG A 114 11.37 5.72 -0.29
CA ARG A 114 10.74 4.42 -0.10
C ARG A 114 9.34 4.64 0.44
N ILE A 115 8.36 4.02 -0.20
CA ILE A 115 6.97 4.05 0.27
C ILE A 115 6.42 2.63 0.41
N MET A 116 5.43 2.49 1.29
CA MET A 116 4.65 1.26 1.43
C MET A 116 3.16 1.62 1.40
N PRO A 117 2.56 1.70 0.21
CA PRO A 117 1.13 1.90 0.03
C PRO A 117 0.36 0.58 0.18
N ASN A 118 -0.96 0.66 0.19
CA ASN A 118 -1.83 -0.52 0.18
C ASN A 118 -2.97 -0.39 -0.84
N LEU A 119 -3.68 -1.48 -1.14
CA LEU A 119 -4.72 -1.52 -2.17
C LEU A 119 -5.90 -0.55 -1.96
N PRO A 120 -6.34 -0.22 -0.73
CA PRO A 120 -7.36 0.82 -0.49
C PRO A 120 -6.99 2.21 -1.05
N SER A 121 -5.75 2.45 -1.41
CA SER A 121 -5.32 3.62 -2.19
C SER A 121 -6.15 3.83 -3.46
N ALA A 122 -6.66 2.75 -4.06
CA ALA A 122 -7.49 2.81 -5.26
C ALA A 122 -8.81 3.60 -5.08
N VAL A 123 -9.27 3.76 -3.85
CA VAL A 123 -10.48 4.49 -3.48
C VAL A 123 -10.19 5.71 -2.58
N GLY A 124 -8.93 6.16 -2.51
CA GLY A 124 -8.51 7.31 -1.71
C GLY A 124 -8.46 7.06 -0.21
N LEU A 125 -8.54 5.81 0.24
CA LEU A 125 -8.55 5.40 1.64
C LEU A 125 -7.36 4.51 2.01
N GLY A 126 -6.25 4.68 1.30
CA GLY A 126 -5.01 3.95 1.57
C GLY A 126 -4.26 4.49 2.78
N VAL A 127 -3.28 3.70 3.24
CA VAL A 127 -2.23 4.13 4.15
C VAL A 127 -0.91 3.96 3.42
N THR A 128 -0.10 5.02 3.40
CA THR A 128 1.22 4.99 2.76
C THR A 128 2.29 5.40 3.75
N ALA A 129 3.14 4.46 4.17
CA ALA A 129 4.34 4.77 4.92
C ALA A 129 5.42 5.33 4.00
N VAL A 130 6.20 6.29 4.49
CA VAL A 130 7.22 7.02 3.71
C VAL A 130 8.50 7.14 4.50
N LYS A 131 9.63 6.91 3.83
CA LYS A 131 10.99 7.25 4.28
C LYS A 131 11.80 7.72 3.07
N TYR A 132 12.78 8.58 3.30
CA TYR A 132 13.61 9.14 2.22
C TYR A 132 15.08 9.22 2.64
N ASN A 133 15.98 9.34 1.65
CA ASN A 133 17.40 9.58 1.89
C ASN A 133 17.70 11.08 2.06
N SER A 134 18.90 11.39 2.55
CA SER A 134 19.36 12.77 2.80
C SER A 134 19.51 13.63 1.56
N LYS A 135 19.39 13.07 0.36
CA LYS A 135 19.47 13.80 -0.92
C LYS A 135 18.13 14.44 -1.33
N CYS A 136 17.03 14.01 -0.71
CA CYS A 136 15.71 14.61 -0.94
C CYS A 136 15.64 15.99 -0.28
N THR A 137 15.23 17.00 -1.04
CA THR A 137 14.99 18.34 -0.53
C THR A 137 13.61 18.44 0.16
N LYS A 138 13.39 19.47 0.95
CA LYS A 138 12.07 19.77 1.52
C LYS A 138 10.98 19.87 0.47
N SER A 139 11.32 20.43 -0.72
CA SER A 139 10.40 20.52 -1.87
C SER A 139 10.05 19.14 -2.43
N ASP A 140 11.02 18.24 -2.58
CA ASP A 140 10.77 16.86 -3.06
C ASP A 140 9.80 16.14 -2.13
N ILE A 141 10.02 16.26 -0.80
CA ILE A 141 9.17 15.64 0.22
C ILE A 141 7.76 16.23 0.17
N LYS A 142 7.62 17.57 0.10
CA LYS A 142 6.32 18.23 0.00
C LYS A 142 5.55 17.80 -1.25
N ASN A 143 6.24 17.67 -2.39
CA ASN A 143 5.62 17.25 -3.64
C ASN A 143 5.12 15.81 -3.60
N ILE A 144 5.92 14.89 -3.07
CA ILE A 144 5.47 13.49 -2.96
C ILE A 144 4.31 13.34 -1.98
N ILE A 145 4.33 14.03 -0.83
CA ILE A 145 3.24 14.01 0.14
C ILE A 145 1.94 14.49 -0.51
N LYS A 146 1.95 15.60 -1.25
CA LYS A 146 0.77 16.09 -1.98
C LYS A 146 0.17 15.06 -2.94
N ILE A 147 1.01 14.21 -3.55
CA ILE A 147 0.56 13.12 -4.42
C ILE A 147 -0.03 11.98 -3.58
N LEU A 148 0.65 11.60 -2.50
CA LEU A 148 0.24 10.49 -1.64
C LEU A 148 -1.03 10.78 -0.85
N ASP A 149 -1.24 12.03 -0.44
CA ASP A 149 -2.47 12.46 0.26
C ASP A 149 -3.72 12.35 -0.62
N LYS A 150 -3.55 12.30 -1.96
CA LYS A 150 -4.67 12.01 -2.90
C LYS A 150 -5.13 10.54 -2.82
N ILE A 151 -4.31 9.65 -2.31
CA ILE A 151 -4.59 8.21 -2.24
C ILE A 151 -4.87 7.69 -0.84
N GLY A 152 -4.85 8.60 0.17
CA GLY A 152 -5.16 8.27 1.56
C GLY A 152 -4.24 8.98 2.55
N THR A 153 -3.98 8.36 3.69
CA THR A 153 -3.17 8.92 4.77
C THR A 153 -1.68 8.62 4.56
N THR A 154 -0.84 9.66 4.63
CA THR A 154 0.62 9.54 4.55
C THR A 154 1.23 9.50 5.96
N ILE A 155 2.09 8.53 6.25
CA ILE A 155 2.79 8.35 7.52
C ILE A 155 4.30 8.42 7.31
N MET A 156 4.93 9.44 7.88
CA MET A 156 6.40 9.59 7.86
C MET A 156 7.03 8.69 8.92
N LEU A 157 7.86 7.73 8.51
CA LEU A 157 8.54 6.84 9.44
C LEU A 157 9.88 7.43 9.89
N GLN A 158 10.11 7.40 11.21
CA GLN A 158 11.39 7.79 11.80
C GLN A 158 12.49 6.77 11.47
N ASP A 159 12.15 5.47 11.51
CA ASP A 159 13.09 4.39 11.28
C ASP A 159 12.58 3.47 10.14
N GLU A 160 13.49 3.12 9.24
CA GLU A 160 13.19 2.22 8.11
C GLU A 160 12.87 0.79 8.56
N LYS A 161 13.31 0.35 9.75
CA LYS A 161 12.96 -0.98 10.31
C LYS A 161 11.46 -1.18 10.49
N ASN A 162 10.70 -0.08 10.68
CA ASN A 162 9.26 -0.15 10.87
C ASN A 162 8.46 -0.47 9.59
N PHE A 163 9.11 -0.46 8.41
CA PHE A 163 8.43 -0.85 7.16
C PHE A 163 7.91 -2.28 7.17
N ASP A 164 8.59 -3.20 7.86
CA ASP A 164 8.15 -4.59 7.92
C ASP A 164 6.87 -4.74 8.74
N SER A 165 6.77 -4.03 9.87
CA SER A 165 5.54 -3.97 10.68
C SER A 165 4.41 -3.27 9.91
N VAL A 166 4.69 -2.15 9.23
CA VAL A 166 3.69 -1.48 8.37
C VAL A 166 3.24 -2.41 7.24
N THR A 167 4.15 -3.17 6.61
CA THR A 167 3.80 -4.16 5.59
C THR A 167 2.83 -5.21 6.14
N ALA A 168 3.08 -5.70 7.34
CA ALA A 168 2.20 -6.67 8.00
C ALA A 168 0.82 -6.08 8.32
N ILE A 169 0.78 -4.85 8.87
CA ILE A 169 -0.46 -4.22 9.34
C ILE A 169 -1.27 -3.63 8.19
N SER A 170 -0.68 -2.75 7.37
CA SER A 170 -1.41 -2.03 6.32
C SER A 170 -1.31 -2.68 4.94
N GLY A 171 -0.21 -3.36 4.63
CA GLY A 171 -0.05 -4.07 3.37
C GLY A 171 -0.85 -5.38 3.33
N SER A 172 -0.73 -6.21 4.36
CA SER A 172 -1.43 -7.51 4.49
C SER A 172 -2.81 -7.39 5.15
N GLY A 173 -2.98 -6.42 6.05
CA GLY A 173 -4.21 -6.20 6.83
C GLY A 173 -5.50 -6.14 6.02
N PRO A 174 -5.55 -5.50 4.83
CA PRO A 174 -6.74 -5.52 4.01
C PRO A 174 -7.25 -6.93 3.68
N ALA A 175 -6.34 -7.89 3.46
CA ALA A 175 -6.71 -9.29 3.23
C ALA A 175 -7.24 -9.97 4.50
N PHE A 176 -6.66 -9.69 5.68
CA PHE A 176 -7.13 -10.21 6.96
C PHE A 176 -8.53 -9.69 7.29
N PHE A 177 -8.74 -8.40 7.04
CA PHE A 177 -10.05 -7.78 7.22
C PHE A 177 -11.10 -8.33 6.25
N ALA A 178 -10.72 -8.57 4.99
CA ALA A 178 -11.59 -9.21 4.00
C ALA A 178 -11.97 -10.64 4.41
N LEU A 179 -11.08 -11.37 5.11
CA LEU A 179 -11.39 -12.69 5.65
C LEU A 179 -12.47 -12.63 6.74
N TYR A 180 -12.37 -11.65 7.65
CA TYR A 180 -13.40 -11.39 8.66
C TYR A 180 -14.73 -11.02 8.01
N TYR A 181 -14.73 -10.06 7.09
CA TYR A 181 -15.91 -9.65 6.33
C TYR A 181 -16.58 -10.82 5.61
N LYS A 182 -15.79 -11.67 4.94
CA LYS A 182 -16.27 -12.91 4.31
C LYS A 182 -16.98 -13.83 5.31
N THR A 183 -16.48 -13.92 6.55
CA THR A 183 -17.08 -14.75 7.60
C THR A 183 -18.44 -14.20 8.02
N MET A 184 -18.57 -12.87 8.19
CA MET A 184 -19.85 -12.21 8.46
C MET A 184 -20.86 -12.48 7.35
N LEU A 185 -20.45 -12.34 6.07
CA LEU A 185 -21.33 -12.61 4.93
C LEU A 185 -21.85 -14.04 4.93
N LYS A 186 -20.98 -15.01 5.21
CA LYS A 186 -21.37 -16.43 5.29
C LYS A 186 -22.40 -16.68 6.40
N PHE A 187 -22.21 -16.05 7.56
CA PHE A 187 -23.15 -16.14 8.66
C PHE A 187 -24.52 -15.56 8.29
N CYS A 188 -24.57 -14.35 7.74
CA CYS A 188 -25.81 -13.73 7.30
C CYS A 188 -26.57 -14.59 6.27
N ILE A 189 -25.88 -15.14 5.29
CA ILE A 189 -26.49 -16.01 4.27
C ILE A 189 -27.04 -17.28 4.90
N LYS A 190 -26.33 -17.91 5.82
CA LYS A 190 -26.81 -19.10 6.58
C LYS A 190 -28.03 -18.78 7.45
N SER A 191 -28.16 -17.53 7.92
CA SER A 191 -29.31 -17.05 8.68
C SER A 191 -30.51 -16.69 7.80
N GLY A 192 -30.50 -16.99 6.49
CA GLY A 192 -31.60 -16.80 5.56
C GLY A 192 -31.65 -15.42 4.86
N PHE A 193 -30.67 -14.54 5.11
CA PHE A 193 -30.65 -13.25 4.41
C PHE A 193 -30.18 -13.38 2.95
N SER A 194 -30.79 -12.60 2.05
CA SER A 194 -30.30 -12.49 0.68
C SER A 194 -28.87 -11.95 0.63
N LYS A 195 -28.15 -12.24 -0.45
CA LYS A 195 -26.77 -11.75 -0.65
C LYS A 195 -26.65 -10.23 -0.51
N LYS A 196 -27.60 -9.47 -1.08
CA LYS A 196 -27.63 -8.00 -1.02
C LYS A 196 -27.82 -7.50 0.41
N VAL A 197 -28.75 -8.08 1.15
CA VAL A 197 -29.00 -7.74 2.57
C VAL A 197 -27.78 -8.09 3.43
N SER A 198 -27.19 -9.27 3.23
CA SER A 198 -25.98 -9.70 3.92
C SER A 198 -24.83 -8.72 3.72
N GLN A 199 -24.61 -8.26 2.48
CA GLN A 199 -23.60 -7.26 2.16
C GLN A 199 -23.85 -5.93 2.89
N ASN A 200 -25.09 -5.43 2.89
CA ASN A 200 -25.45 -4.19 3.56
C ASN A 200 -25.23 -4.28 5.06
N ILE A 201 -25.68 -5.36 5.72
CA ILE A 201 -25.50 -5.57 7.16
C ILE A 201 -24.01 -5.59 7.50
N ALA A 202 -23.23 -6.47 6.86
CA ALA A 202 -21.83 -6.64 7.18
C ALA A 202 -21.00 -5.36 6.90
N HIS A 203 -21.22 -4.72 5.75
CA HIS A 203 -20.53 -3.49 5.39
C HIS A 203 -20.85 -2.35 6.34
N GLN A 204 -22.13 -2.10 6.61
CA GLN A 204 -22.53 -0.99 7.45
C GLN A 204 -22.11 -1.18 8.91
N THR A 205 -22.16 -2.41 9.42
CA THR A 205 -21.66 -2.71 10.78
C THR A 205 -20.18 -2.35 10.93
N ILE A 206 -19.33 -2.82 9.99
CA ILE A 206 -17.88 -2.55 10.05
C ILE A 206 -17.60 -1.06 9.89
N LYS A 207 -18.18 -0.43 8.85
CA LYS A 207 -17.97 0.99 8.56
C LYS A 207 -18.43 1.86 9.72
N GLY A 208 -19.64 1.61 10.25
CA GLY A 208 -20.19 2.38 11.35
C GLY A 208 -19.36 2.24 12.63
N THR A 209 -18.87 1.04 12.95
CA THR A 209 -17.99 0.81 14.11
C THR A 209 -16.70 1.61 13.98
N LEU A 210 -16.03 1.57 12.83
CA LEU A 210 -14.78 2.30 12.63
C LEU A 210 -14.98 3.82 12.68
N GLU A 211 -16.03 4.35 12.06
CA GLU A 211 -16.32 5.79 12.12
C GLU A 211 -16.73 6.22 13.53
N PHE A 212 -17.48 5.41 14.25
CA PHE A 212 -17.84 5.70 15.65
C PHE A 212 -16.60 5.82 16.53
N LEU A 213 -15.67 4.84 16.47
CA LEU A 213 -14.41 4.85 17.22
C LEU A 213 -13.56 6.09 16.87
N LYS A 214 -13.50 6.45 15.59
CA LYS A 214 -12.75 7.62 15.11
C LYS A 214 -13.32 8.94 15.64
N ILE A 215 -14.65 9.10 15.61
CA ILE A 215 -15.31 10.34 16.02
C ILE A 215 -15.38 10.47 17.53
N SER A 216 -15.77 9.40 18.23
CA SER A 216 -15.92 9.42 19.70
C SER A 216 -14.60 9.44 20.46
N LYS A 217 -13.48 9.04 19.80
CA LYS A 217 -12.15 8.91 20.39
C LYS A 217 -12.09 8.00 21.62
N ILE A 218 -13.09 7.13 21.80
CA ILE A 218 -13.05 6.12 22.87
C ILE A 218 -12.13 4.97 22.47
N THR A 219 -11.57 4.28 23.45
CA THR A 219 -10.72 3.12 23.17
C THR A 219 -11.57 1.93 22.70
N PRO A 220 -10.99 0.99 21.92
CA PRO A 220 -11.70 -0.23 21.53
C PRO A 220 -12.24 -1.02 22.74
N GLU A 221 -11.48 -1.07 23.84
CA GLU A 221 -11.88 -1.75 25.08
C GLU A 221 -13.12 -1.12 25.70
N ASN A 222 -13.17 0.22 25.76
CA ASN A 222 -14.33 0.93 26.28
C ASN A 222 -15.55 0.79 25.36
N PHE A 223 -15.33 0.78 24.03
CA PHE A 223 -16.40 0.50 23.09
C PHE A 223 -16.98 -0.91 23.28
N ILE A 224 -16.12 -1.93 23.40
CA ILE A 224 -16.54 -3.31 23.66
C ILE A 224 -17.40 -3.37 24.94
N LYS A 225 -16.94 -2.76 26.04
CA LYS A 225 -17.73 -2.70 27.28
C LYS A 225 -19.08 -2.00 27.08
N MET A 226 -19.11 -0.91 26.30
CA MET A 226 -20.33 -0.14 26.08
C MET A 226 -21.41 -0.94 25.32
N VAL A 227 -21.01 -1.81 24.38
CA VAL A 227 -21.94 -2.61 23.58
C VAL A 227 -22.21 -4.01 24.18
N SER A 228 -21.50 -4.40 25.25
CA SER A 228 -21.61 -5.70 25.92
C SER A 228 -22.37 -5.56 27.23
N SER A 229 -23.71 -5.65 27.16
CA SER A 229 -24.53 -5.72 28.37
C SER A 229 -24.34 -7.08 29.07
N LYS A 230 -24.43 -7.08 30.40
CA LYS A 230 -24.32 -8.30 31.22
C LYS A 230 -25.41 -9.31 30.84
N GLY A 231 -25.02 -10.54 30.55
CA GLY A 231 -25.90 -11.61 30.06
C GLY A 231 -26.40 -11.44 28.63
N GLY A 232 -25.87 -10.43 27.88
CA GLY A 232 -26.29 -10.12 26.52
C GLY A 232 -25.58 -10.92 25.42
N THR A 233 -26.11 -10.85 24.22
CA THR A 233 -25.59 -11.58 23.05
C THR A 233 -24.16 -11.19 22.70
N THR A 234 -23.80 -9.92 22.89
CA THR A 234 -22.45 -9.42 22.64
C THR A 234 -21.45 -10.01 23.62
N GLU A 235 -21.80 -10.07 24.90
CA GLU A 235 -20.94 -10.69 25.93
C GLU A 235 -20.61 -12.14 25.59
N GLU A 236 -21.61 -12.93 25.19
CA GLU A 236 -21.40 -14.34 24.80
C GLU A 236 -20.54 -14.47 23.54
N GLY A 237 -20.73 -13.59 22.55
CA GLY A 237 -19.89 -13.54 21.36
C GLY A 237 -18.42 -13.23 21.69
N ILE A 238 -18.17 -12.21 22.53
CA ILE A 238 -16.82 -11.83 22.99
C ILE A 238 -16.15 -12.95 23.79
N LYS A 239 -16.89 -13.59 24.73
CA LYS A 239 -16.39 -14.78 25.45
C LYS A 239 -15.95 -15.89 24.51
N SER A 240 -16.76 -16.19 23.49
CA SER A 240 -16.42 -17.20 22.48
C SER A 240 -15.14 -16.85 21.73
N LEU A 241 -15.00 -15.61 21.23
CA LEU A 241 -13.81 -15.15 20.52
C LEU A 241 -12.56 -15.22 21.42
N THR A 242 -12.68 -14.83 22.68
CA THR A 242 -11.59 -14.85 23.67
C THR A 242 -11.15 -16.30 23.97
N ASN A 243 -12.10 -17.20 24.24
CA ASN A 243 -11.84 -18.61 24.53
C ASN A 243 -11.17 -19.31 23.34
N LEU A 244 -11.52 -18.94 22.11
CA LEU A 244 -10.90 -19.43 20.88
C LEU A 244 -9.60 -18.70 20.51
N SER A 245 -9.06 -17.88 21.42
CA SER A 245 -7.77 -17.20 21.26
C SER A 245 -7.70 -16.30 20.01
N PHE A 246 -8.76 -15.55 19.71
CA PHE A 246 -8.83 -14.67 18.54
C PHE A 246 -7.64 -13.69 18.48
N GLU A 247 -7.35 -12.98 19.58
CA GLU A 247 -6.22 -12.04 19.64
C GLU A 247 -4.88 -12.71 19.34
N LYS A 248 -4.64 -13.88 19.94
CA LYS A 248 -3.42 -14.67 19.72
C LYS A 248 -3.29 -15.04 18.24
N THR A 249 -4.39 -15.46 17.61
CA THR A 249 -4.43 -15.84 16.20
C THR A 249 -4.11 -14.68 15.29
N VAL A 250 -4.72 -13.51 15.54
CA VAL A 250 -4.47 -12.28 14.77
C VAL A 250 -3.02 -11.82 14.95
N ASN A 251 -2.49 -11.82 16.17
CA ASN A 251 -1.09 -11.47 16.46
C ASN A 251 -0.10 -12.41 15.74
N ILE A 252 -0.37 -13.70 15.71
CA ILE A 252 0.46 -14.68 14.98
C ILE A 252 0.44 -14.38 13.48
N ALA A 253 -0.72 -14.06 12.91
CA ALA A 253 -0.83 -13.71 11.49
C ALA A 253 0.03 -12.47 11.14
N HIS A 254 -0.06 -11.40 11.95
CA HIS A 254 0.78 -10.21 11.76
C HIS A 254 2.28 -10.49 11.92
N LYS A 255 2.69 -11.23 12.96
CA LYS A 255 4.10 -11.64 13.16
C LYS A 255 4.64 -12.46 12.00
N ARG A 256 3.86 -13.37 11.44
CA ARG A 256 4.25 -14.17 10.28
C ARG A 256 4.40 -13.31 9.02
N ALA A 257 3.50 -12.36 8.80
CA ALA A 257 3.59 -11.41 7.68
C ALA A 257 4.83 -10.51 7.81
N GLU A 258 5.10 -9.97 9.00
CA GLU A 258 6.29 -9.18 9.30
C GLU A 258 7.58 -9.97 9.07
N ARG A 259 7.65 -11.20 9.61
CA ARG A 259 8.81 -12.09 9.39
C ARG A 259 9.03 -12.37 7.90
N LYS A 260 7.96 -12.59 7.14
CA LYS A 260 8.08 -12.82 5.69
C LYS A 260 8.62 -11.58 4.97
N SER A 261 8.21 -10.38 5.36
CA SER A 261 8.75 -9.12 4.83
C SER A 261 10.27 -9.01 5.10
N LYS A 262 10.73 -9.32 6.32
CA LYS A 262 12.17 -9.36 6.67
C LYS A 262 12.93 -10.36 5.81
N LEU A 263 12.42 -11.58 5.64
CA LEU A 263 13.06 -12.60 4.81
C LEU A 263 13.21 -12.18 3.34
N ILE A 264 12.23 -11.46 2.79
CA ILE A 264 12.32 -10.88 1.43
C ILE A 264 13.48 -9.87 1.38
N SER A 265 13.59 -9.00 2.39
CA SER A 265 14.67 -8.02 2.51
C SER A 265 16.06 -8.68 2.54
N ASP A 266 16.21 -9.73 3.33
CA ASP A 266 17.49 -10.43 3.49
C ASP A 266 17.89 -11.15 2.19
N LYS A 267 16.94 -11.82 1.53
CA LYS A 267 17.17 -12.49 0.24
C LYS A 267 17.65 -11.51 -0.84
N VAL A 268 17.03 -10.34 -0.96
CA VAL A 268 17.47 -9.33 -1.94
C VAL A 268 18.84 -8.76 -1.58
N SER A 269 19.10 -8.55 -0.30
CA SER A 269 20.41 -8.07 0.17
C SER A 269 21.56 -9.07 -0.09
N SER A 270 21.28 -10.37 -0.14
CA SER A 270 22.27 -11.40 -0.44
C SER A 270 22.63 -11.52 -1.93
N ILE A 271 21.72 -11.11 -2.83
CA ILE A 271 21.99 -11.13 -4.29
C ILE A 271 23.12 -10.17 -4.68
N ILE A 272 23.40 -9.14 -3.88
CA ILE A 272 24.42 -8.12 -4.18
C ILE A 272 25.78 -8.45 -3.58
N LYS A 273 25.83 -9.34 -2.60
CA LYS A 273 27.12 -9.75 -2.02
C LYS A 273 27.86 -10.79 -2.88
N LYS A 274 27.21 -11.28 -3.92
CA LYS A 274 27.78 -12.09 -5.00
C LYS A 274 28.05 -11.24 -6.24
#